data_fce9e61e3b2d2802f9f82de0a6c8892f
#
_entry.id   fce9e61e3b2d2802f9f82de0a6c8892f
#
_cell.length_a   1.000
_cell.length_b   1.000
_cell.length_c   1.000
_cell.angle_alpha   90.00
_cell.angle_beta   90.00
_cell.angle_gamma   90.00
#
_symmetry.space_group_name_H-M   'P 1'
#
loop_
_entity.id
_entity.type
_entity.pdbx_description
1 polymer ?
#
loop_
_entity_poly.entity_id
_entity_poly.type
_entity_poly.pdbx_seq_one_letter_code
_entity_poly.pdbx_strand_id
1 'polypeptide(L)'
;MRLVGLLLAAGMVAFLALALLVTVMAAQPVPSSSEGIGDPAVVQAAFTMQAHLFGPRATLYDRDFPQTVIAYWNSICHGCTEMQSGSLQCVMFVLGAYALAGQPLHIWGNAIDFWALYQRQPGWTEVPTGRGIPLPGDVLVWQGGAFGHVAVVTSVVPPTSTQDGSVTVAEANAPGNRFPGSALPGNWYTMPIRPDLSFATWAGYRVLGFLHQKIALADGAGELPPGLSLAMPLVRLAWDEAVAAGIPPGYFVRQINQESGFVPDARSPAGAEGIAQFMPETAARLGVNPFDPASALHGAAQLMASLVQQYHQDYAKALAAYNAGSGAVTRCMQMQPTTWLSCLPTETQQYVKDILH
;
A
#
# COMPACT_ATOMS: atom_id res chain seq x y z
N MET A 1 51.66 52.64 26.14
CA MET A 1 50.20 52.43 26.16
C MET A 1 49.63 52.40 24.73
N ARG A 2 49.87 51.38 23.96
CA ARG A 2 49.19 51.11 22.64
C ARG A 2 49.58 49.71 22.17
N LEU A 3 49.10 48.66 22.91
CA LEU A 3 49.21 47.27 22.42
C LEU A 3 48.20 46.30 23.06
N VAL A 4 47.11 46.78 23.60
CA VAL A 4 46.10 45.95 24.26
C VAL A 4 44.74 45.98 23.51
N GLY A 5 44.60 46.82 22.47
CA GLY A 5 43.34 47.01 21.74
C GLY A 5 43.12 46.09 20.52
N LEU A 6 44.06 45.20 20.14
CA LEU A 6 43.91 44.45 18.88
C LEU A 6 43.62 42.95 19.02
N LEU A 7 43.52 42.44 20.25
CA LEU A 7 43.26 41.00 20.50
C LEU A 7 41.79 40.69 20.87
N LEU A 8 40.95 41.70 21.06
CA LEU A 8 39.52 41.50 21.37
C LEU A 8 38.56 41.51 20.15
N ALA A 9 39.04 42.00 19.00
CA ALA A 9 38.23 42.04 17.78
C ALA A 9 38.28 40.72 16.95
N ALA A 10 39.30 39.91 17.11
CA ALA A 10 39.44 38.65 16.38
C ALA A 10 38.64 37.47 16.99
N GLY A 11 38.28 37.55 18.29
CA GLY A 11 37.52 36.51 18.97
C GLY A 11 36.02 36.57 18.72
N MET A 12 35.45 37.74 18.43
CA MET A 12 34.01 37.90 18.19
C MET A 12 33.56 37.49 16.77
N VAL A 13 34.45 37.57 15.79
CA VAL A 13 34.10 37.15 14.40
C VAL A 13 34.15 35.67 14.24
N ALA A 14 34.98 34.94 15.01
CA ALA A 14 35.04 33.49 14.98
C ALA A 14 33.83 32.80 15.65
N PHE A 15 33.25 33.45 16.68
CA PHE A 15 32.03 32.92 17.36
C PHE A 15 30.74 33.17 16.56
N LEU A 16 30.68 34.23 15.78
CA LEU A 16 29.53 34.47 14.89
C LEU A 16 29.53 33.55 13.64
N ALA A 17 30.70 33.18 13.15
CA ALA A 17 30.79 32.23 12.03
C ALA A 17 30.46 30.78 12.45
N LEU A 18 30.75 30.40 13.70
CA LEU A 18 30.41 29.07 14.22
C LEU A 18 28.94 28.95 14.61
N ALA A 19 28.29 30.03 15.04
CA ALA A 19 26.86 30.10 15.33
C ALA A 19 25.99 30.06 14.05
N LEU A 20 26.51 30.52 12.89
CA LEU A 20 25.80 30.45 11.62
C LEU A 20 25.94 29.08 10.91
N LEU A 21 26.91 28.25 11.29
CA LEU A 21 27.05 26.88 10.73
C LEU A 21 26.21 25.82 11.47
N VAL A 22 25.72 26.11 12.67
CA VAL A 22 24.89 25.19 13.45
C VAL A 22 23.39 25.37 13.16
N THR A 23 22.99 26.47 12.54
CA THR A 23 21.57 26.77 12.24
C THR A 23 21.10 26.35 10.85
N VAL A 24 21.90 25.68 10.04
CA VAL A 24 21.50 25.20 8.69
C VAL A 24 21.40 23.67 8.62
N MET A 25 21.52 22.98 9.74
CA MET A 25 20.94 21.63 9.87
C MET A 25 19.51 21.67 10.40
N ALA A 26 18.73 22.64 9.90
CA ALA A 26 17.28 22.58 10.00
C ALA A 26 16.81 21.35 9.23
N ALA A 27 16.08 20.50 9.92
CA ALA A 27 15.48 19.26 9.46
C ALA A 27 15.16 19.32 7.97
N GLN A 28 15.86 18.50 7.18
CA GLN A 28 15.40 18.21 5.83
C GLN A 28 13.95 17.74 5.98
N PRO A 29 13.00 18.28 5.25
CA PRO A 29 11.64 17.76 5.27
C PRO A 29 11.75 16.26 4.99
N VAL A 30 11.21 15.45 5.89
CA VAL A 30 10.98 14.03 5.62
C VAL A 30 10.29 14.02 4.27
N PRO A 31 10.86 13.36 3.23
CA PRO A 31 10.22 13.32 1.93
C PRO A 31 8.80 12.84 2.17
N SER A 32 7.84 13.60 1.67
CA SER A 32 6.43 13.26 1.73
C SER A 32 6.29 11.80 1.35
N SER A 33 5.66 11.01 2.22
CA SER A 33 5.28 9.63 1.93
C SER A 33 4.81 9.58 0.48
N SER A 34 5.32 8.62 -0.29
CA SER A 34 4.95 8.40 -1.69
C SER A 34 3.45 8.67 -1.85
N GLU A 35 3.10 9.64 -2.68
CA GLU A 35 1.72 9.91 -3.06
C GLU A 35 1.22 8.68 -3.84
N GLY A 36 0.67 7.71 -3.15
CA GLY A 36 0.19 6.49 -3.79
C GLY A 36 -0.59 5.61 -2.84
N ILE A 37 -1.50 4.87 -3.41
CA ILE A 37 -2.22 3.78 -2.77
C ILE A 37 -1.51 2.50 -3.16
N GLY A 38 -1.35 1.57 -2.21
CA GLY A 38 -0.93 0.21 -2.52
C GLY A 38 -1.94 -0.49 -3.43
N ASP A 39 -1.51 -1.55 -4.12
CA ASP A 39 -2.37 -2.35 -4.99
C ASP A 39 -2.82 -3.64 -4.29
N PRO A 40 -4.03 -3.65 -3.69
CA PRO A 40 -4.53 -4.83 -3.00
C PRO A 40 -4.79 -6.01 -3.95
N ALA A 41 -5.07 -5.75 -5.23
CA ALA A 41 -5.27 -6.82 -6.21
C ALA A 41 -3.95 -7.57 -6.47
N VAL A 42 -2.84 -6.85 -6.59
CA VAL A 42 -1.50 -7.44 -6.72
C VAL A 42 -1.11 -8.19 -5.45
N VAL A 43 -1.39 -7.63 -4.26
CA VAL A 43 -1.14 -8.31 -2.98
C VAL A 43 -1.92 -9.63 -2.88
N GLN A 44 -3.22 -9.61 -3.18
CA GLN A 44 -4.06 -10.81 -3.17
C GLN A 44 -3.60 -11.85 -4.19
N ALA A 45 -3.19 -11.40 -5.37
CA ALA A 45 -2.62 -12.26 -6.40
C ALA A 45 -1.30 -12.89 -5.94
N ALA A 46 -0.43 -12.13 -5.28
CA ALA A 46 0.81 -12.63 -4.69
C ALA A 46 0.54 -13.71 -3.62
N PHE A 47 -0.48 -13.53 -2.78
CA PHE A 47 -0.92 -14.55 -1.82
C PHE A 47 -1.43 -15.81 -2.52
N THR A 48 -2.18 -15.66 -3.59
CA THR A 48 -2.65 -16.79 -4.40
C THR A 48 -1.47 -17.56 -5.01
N MET A 49 -0.51 -16.86 -5.59
CA MET A 49 0.72 -17.45 -6.12
C MET A 49 1.51 -18.19 -5.04
N GLN A 50 1.64 -17.60 -3.86
CA GLN A 50 2.29 -18.23 -2.69
C GLN A 50 1.58 -19.52 -2.26
N ALA A 51 0.25 -19.53 -2.24
CA ALA A 51 -0.53 -20.70 -1.87
C ALA A 51 -0.30 -21.89 -2.83
N HIS A 52 -0.09 -21.61 -4.12
CA HIS A 52 0.28 -22.62 -5.11
C HIS A 52 1.70 -23.17 -4.88
N LEU A 53 2.63 -22.37 -4.39
CA LEU A 53 4.00 -22.78 -4.13
C LEU A 53 4.16 -23.55 -2.81
N PHE A 54 3.41 -23.19 -1.76
CA PHE A 54 3.69 -23.60 -0.38
C PHE A 54 2.46 -24.09 0.40
N GLY A 55 1.28 -24.14 -0.21
CA GLY A 55 0.05 -24.61 0.42
C GLY A 55 0.03 -26.14 0.62
N PRO A 56 -1.00 -26.69 1.29
CA PRO A 56 -1.16 -28.13 1.49
C PRO A 56 -1.25 -28.95 0.20
N ARG A 57 -1.53 -28.27 -0.91
CA ARG A 57 -1.54 -28.83 -2.28
C ARG A 57 -0.45 -28.19 -3.11
N ALA A 58 0.69 -27.82 -2.48
CA ALA A 58 1.80 -27.22 -3.20
C ALA A 58 2.18 -28.09 -4.39
N THR A 59 2.25 -27.48 -5.54
CA THR A 59 2.64 -28.14 -6.77
C THR A 59 3.92 -27.51 -7.29
N LEU A 60 4.77 -28.34 -7.82
CA LEU A 60 5.99 -27.93 -8.49
C LEU A 60 5.77 -27.78 -10.00
N TYR A 61 4.54 -27.95 -10.47
CA TYR A 61 4.22 -27.96 -11.89
C TYR A 61 3.48 -26.67 -12.28
N ASP A 62 3.97 -25.98 -13.28
CA ASP A 62 3.41 -24.76 -13.84
C ASP A 62 1.93 -24.92 -14.23
N ARG A 63 1.54 -26.10 -14.73
CA ARG A 63 0.17 -26.41 -15.16
C ARG A 63 -0.88 -26.28 -14.06
N ASP A 64 -0.47 -26.23 -12.80
CA ASP A 64 -1.36 -26.16 -11.66
C ASP A 64 -1.57 -24.72 -11.17
N PHE A 65 -0.88 -23.73 -11.78
CA PHE A 65 -1.14 -22.33 -11.55
C PHE A 65 -2.44 -21.87 -12.25
N PRO A 66 -3.01 -20.72 -11.85
CA PRO A 66 -4.17 -20.15 -12.54
C PRO A 66 -3.93 -20.00 -14.04
N GLN A 67 -4.92 -20.36 -14.87
CA GLN A 67 -4.78 -20.35 -16.34
C GLN A 67 -4.39 -18.98 -16.88
N THR A 68 -4.83 -17.89 -16.25
CA THR A 68 -4.42 -16.52 -16.58
C THR A 68 -2.91 -16.33 -16.48
N VAL A 69 -2.30 -16.88 -15.43
CA VAL A 69 -0.85 -16.82 -15.19
C VAL A 69 -0.11 -17.65 -16.25
N ILE A 70 -0.57 -18.89 -16.49
CA ILE A 70 0.02 -19.78 -17.50
C ILE A 70 -0.05 -19.17 -18.89
N ALA A 71 -1.22 -18.65 -19.28
CA ALA A 71 -1.41 -17.99 -20.57
C ALA A 71 -0.49 -16.79 -20.74
N TYR A 72 -0.35 -15.98 -19.68
CA TYR A 72 0.54 -14.83 -19.68
C TYR A 72 2.01 -15.26 -19.81
N TRP A 73 2.49 -16.21 -19.02
CA TRP A 73 3.85 -16.73 -19.12
C TRP A 73 4.17 -17.26 -20.53
N ASN A 74 3.24 -18.00 -21.13
CA ASN A 74 3.39 -18.49 -22.51
C ASN A 74 3.44 -17.35 -23.55
N SER A 75 2.78 -16.23 -23.29
CA SER A 75 2.78 -15.08 -24.20
C SER A 75 4.11 -14.32 -24.22
N ILE A 76 4.84 -14.32 -23.09
CA ILE A 76 6.09 -13.59 -22.95
C ILE A 76 7.33 -14.46 -23.15
N CYS A 77 7.21 -15.78 -23.01
CA CYS A 77 8.33 -16.70 -23.10
C CYS A 77 7.86 -18.07 -23.60
N HIS A 78 8.29 -18.44 -24.82
CA HIS A 78 8.07 -19.79 -25.35
C HIS A 78 8.89 -20.80 -24.55
N GLY A 79 8.21 -21.74 -23.87
CA GLY A 79 8.86 -22.78 -23.05
C GLY A 79 9.20 -22.37 -21.61
N CYS A 80 8.83 -21.18 -21.13
CA CYS A 80 8.99 -20.80 -19.72
C CYS A 80 8.15 -21.65 -18.78
N THR A 81 7.09 -22.28 -19.25
CA THR A 81 6.24 -23.19 -18.48
C THR A 81 6.81 -24.60 -18.36
N GLU A 82 7.91 -24.88 -19.02
CA GLU A 82 8.64 -26.15 -18.88
C GLU A 82 9.65 -26.12 -17.72
N MET A 83 9.38 -25.35 -16.69
CA MET A 83 10.23 -25.33 -15.49
C MET A 83 10.11 -26.66 -14.73
N GLN A 84 10.78 -27.69 -15.26
CA GLN A 84 10.85 -29.02 -14.67
C GLN A 84 11.64 -29.09 -13.36
N SER A 85 12.17 -27.99 -12.87
CA SER A 85 13.12 -27.99 -11.75
C SER A 85 12.52 -27.64 -10.39
N GLY A 86 11.21 -27.47 -10.28
CA GLY A 86 10.57 -27.22 -8.97
C GLY A 86 10.92 -25.89 -8.31
N SER A 87 11.44 -24.93 -9.04
CA SER A 87 11.76 -23.60 -8.53
C SER A 87 11.24 -22.51 -9.47
N LEU A 88 10.05 -22.00 -9.18
CA LEU A 88 9.58 -20.78 -9.82
C LEU A 88 10.57 -19.66 -9.55
N GLN A 89 11.00 -18.95 -10.60
CA GLN A 89 11.94 -17.83 -10.46
C GLN A 89 11.22 -16.59 -9.91
N CYS A 90 11.97 -15.74 -9.19
CA CYS A 90 11.43 -14.51 -8.58
C CYS A 90 10.75 -13.59 -9.60
N VAL A 91 11.34 -13.45 -10.79
CA VAL A 91 10.76 -12.69 -11.91
C VAL A 91 9.43 -13.28 -12.34
N MET A 92 9.34 -14.60 -12.54
CA MET A 92 8.10 -15.26 -12.96
C MET A 92 7.01 -15.16 -11.90
N PHE A 93 7.39 -15.18 -10.62
CA PHE A 93 6.45 -14.94 -9.52
C PHE A 93 5.84 -13.54 -9.60
N VAL A 94 6.66 -12.49 -9.70
CA VAL A 94 6.18 -11.10 -9.80
C VAL A 94 5.31 -10.92 -11.05
N LEU A 95 5.78 -11.39 -12.20
CA LEU A 95 5.04 -11.32 -13.46
C LEU A 95 3.69 -12.05 -13.38
N GLY A 96 3.65 -13.23 -12.73
CA GLY A 96 2.44 -13.99 -12.52
C GLY A 96 1.45 -13.31 -11.58
N ALA A 97 1.92 -12.71 -10.49
CA ALA A 97 1.08 -11.97 -9.55
C ALA A 97 0.40 -10.77 -10.23
N TYR A 98 1.16 -9.99 -10.99
CA TYR A 98 0.59 -8.86 -11.73
C TYR A 98 -0.36 -9.29 -12.85
N ALA A 99 -0.06 -10.35 -13.57
CA ALA A 99 -0.98 -10.90 -14.58
C ALA A 99 -2.29 -11.40 -13.96
N LEU A 100 -2.21 -12.07 -12.80
CA LEU A 100 -3.37 -12.55 -12.06
C LEU A 100 -4.23 -11.40 -11.51
N ALA A 101 -3.59 -10.28 -11.16
CA ALA A 101 -4.26 -9.04 -10.78
C ALA A 101 -4.90 -8.28 -11.96
N GLY A 102 -4.76 -8.79 -13.20
CA GLY A 102 -5.26 -8.12 -14.41
C GLY A 102 -4.37 -6.99 -14.92
N GLN A 103 -3.13 -6.90 -14.45
CA GLN A 103 -2.17 -5.82 -14.72
C GLN A 103 -0.84 -6.38 -15.27
N PRO A 104 -0.84 -7.10 -16.40
CA PRO A 104 0.35 -7.78 -16.91
C PRO A 104 1.49 -6.79 -17.17
N LEU A 105 2.69 -7.15 -16.72
CA LEU A 105 3.88 -6.29 -16.86
C LEU A 105 4.53 -6.51 -18.23
N HIS A 106 5.10 -5.42 -18.78
CA HIS A 106 5.84 -5.46 -20.03
C HIS A 106 7.37 -5.45 -19.84
N ILE A 107 7.83 -5.63 -18.60
CA ILE A 107 9.24 -5.79 -18.27
C ILE A 107 9.60 -7.26 -18.38
N TRP A 108 10.67 -7.54 -19.11
CA TRP A 108 11.19 -8.89 -19.31
C TRP A 108 12.69 -8.89 -19.13
N GLY A 109 13.22 -9.90 -18.46
CA GLY A 109 14.66 -10.07 -18.23
C GLY A 109 14.94 -10.69 -16.87
N ASN A 110 16.16 -10.45 -16.35
CA ASN A 110 16.54 -10.82 -15.00
C ASN A 110 15.91 -9.85 -13.98
N ALA A 111 15.99 -10.21 -12.72
CA ALA A 111 15.44 -9.36 -11.65
C ALA A 111 16.05 -7.95 -11.62
N ILE A 112 17.36 -7.83 -11.88
CA ILE A 112 18.03 -6.52 -11.94
C ILE A 112 17.54 -5.66 -13.12
N ASP A 113 17.05 -6.28 -14.19
CA ASP A 113 16.58 -5.57 -15.37
C ASP A 113 15.26 -4.81 -15.07
N PHE A 114 14.49 -5.22 -14.05
CA PHE A 114 13.33 -4.45 -13.58
C PHE A 114 13.71 -3.02 -13.21
N TRP A 115 14.85 -2.85 -12.53
CA TRP A 115 15.36 -1.53 -12.16
C TRP A 115 15.78 -0.70 -13.38
N ALA A 116 16.40 -1.33 -14.35
CA ALA A 116 16.87 -0.63 -15.56
C ALA A 116 15.75 -0.35 -16.57
N LEU A 117 14.69 -1.15 -16.57
CA LEU A 117 13.68 -1.16 -17.63
C LEU A 117 12.27 -0.72 -17.15
N TYR A 118 12.13 -0.24 -15.90
CA TYR A 118 10.82 0.14 -15.35
C TYR A 118 10.07 1.16 -16.23
N GLN A 119 10.78 2.03 -16.95
CA GLN A 119 10.20 3.03 -17.84
C GLN A 119 9.42 2.41 -19.02
N ARG A 120 9.65 1.12 -19.32
CA ARG A 120 8.87 0.39 -20.33
C ARG A 120 7.47 0.03 -19.83
N GLN A 121 7.25 0.14 -18.54
CA GLN A 121 5.95 -0.09 -17.93
C GLN A 121 5.26 1.26 -17.71
N PRO A 122 4.15 1.55 -18.42
CA PRO A 122 3.45 2.83 -18.27
C PRO A 122 3.01 3.08 -16.82
N GLY A 123 3.18 4.29 -16.34
CA GLY A 123 2.75 4.70 -15.00
C GLY A 123 3.67 4.25 -13.85
N TRP A 124 4.81 3.63 -14.14
CA TRP A 124 5.74 3.20 -13.11
C TRP A 124 6.80 4.25 -12.79
N THR A 125 7.20 4.31 -11.53
CA THR A 125 8.31 5.13 -11.03
C THR A 125 9.27 4.29 -10.21
N GLU A 126 10.56 4.56 -10.30
CA GLU A 126 11.54 4.03 -9.36
C GLU A 126 11.66 4.93 -8.14
N VAL A 127 11.73 4.33 -6.96
CA VAL A 127 12.01 5.02 -5.71
C VAL A 127 13.25 4.38 -5.10
N PRO A 128 14.42 5.03 -5.19
CA PRO A 128 15.66 4.50 -4.62
C PRO A 128 15.58 4.35 -3.10
N THR A 129 16.32 3.39 -2.55
CA THR A 129 16.47 3.25 -1.09
C THR A 129 16.87 4.58 -0.45
N GLY A 130 16.31 4.92 0.71
CA GLY A 130 16.51 6.21 1.37
C GLY A 130 15.63 7.35 0.81
N ARG A 131 14.74 7.10 -0.14
CA ARG A 131 13.94 8.15 -0.80
C ARG A 131 12.44 8.03 -0.60
N GLY A 132 11.97 6.92 -0.06
CA GLY A 132 10.55 6.70 0.17
C GLY A 132 10.29 5.40 0.93
N ILE A 133 9.03 5.18 1.26
CA ILE A 133 8.50 3.98 1.90
C ILE A 133 7.70 3.24 0.84
N PRO A 134 7.93 1.93 0.62
CA PRO A 134 7.14 1.17 -0.34
C PRO A 134 5.69 1.04 0.11
N LEU A 135 4.81 0.75 -0.83
CA LEU A 135 3.41 0.45 -0.58
C LEU A 135 3.13 -1.02 -0.89
N PRO A 136 2.10 -1.63 -0.26
CA PRO A 136 1.63 -2.95 -0.66
C PRO A 136 1.33 -3.00 -2.16
N GLY A 137 1.83 -4.01 -2.85
CA GLY A 137 1.75 -4.12 -4.31
C GLY A 137 3.01 -3.66 -5.05
N ASP A 138 3.87 -2.86 -4.45
CA ASP A 138 5.14 -2.46 -5.09
C ASP A 138 6.07 -3.65 -5.35
N VAL A 139 6.97 -3.49 -6.29
CA VAL A 139 8.05 -4.44 -6.56
C VAL A 139 9.33 -3.97 -5.90
N LEU A 140 9.77 -4.67 -4.87
CA LEU A 140 11.08 -4.44 -4.26
C LEU A 140 12.16 -5.08 -5.13
N VAL A 141 13.27 -4.37 -5.36
CA VAL A 141 14.35 -4.80 -6.25
C VAL A 141 15.68 -4.82 -5.52
N TRP A 142 16.39 -5.95 -5.60
CA TRP A 142 17.73 -6.12 -5.04
C TRP A 142 18.78 -6.26 -6.13
N GLN A 143 19.92 -5.67 -5.88
CA GLN A 143 21.15 -6.00 -6.57
C GLN A 143 21.93 -7.03 -5.76
N GLY A 144 22.41 -8.08 -6.41
CA GLY A 144 23.23 -9.13 -5.81
C GLY A 144 23.28 -10.35 -6.73
N GLY A 145 24.32 -11.17 -6.57
CA GLY A 145 24.56 -12.28 -7.51
C GLY A 145 24.66 -11.82 -8.97
N ALA A 146 24.45 -12.74 -9.90
CA ALA A 146 24.49 -12.44 -11.34
C ALA A 146 23.21 -11.79 -11.88
N PHE A 147 22.05 -12.00 -11.22
CA PHE A 147 20.73 -11.70 -11.78
C PHE A 147 19.90 -10.75 -10.94
N GLY A 148 20.33 -10.41 -9.71
CA GLY A 148 19.52 -9.68 -8.75
C GLY A 148 18.38 -10.51 -8.15
N HIS A 149 17.42 -9.83 -7.50
CA HIS A 149 16.21 -10.44 -6.95
C HIS A 149 15.06 -9.43 -6.97
N VAL A 150 13.82 -9.92 -7.06
CA VAL A 150 12.59 -9.12 -6.99
C VAL A 150 11.52 -9.84 -6.16
N ALA A 151 10.69 -9.05 -5.49
CA ALA A 151 9.56 -9.54 -4.72
C ALA A 151 8.40 -8.54 -4.73
N VAL A 152 7.18 -9.01 -4.48
CA VAL A 152 6.00 -8.16 -4.28
C VAL A 152 5.91 -7.76 -2.81
N VAL A 153 5.80 -6.48 -2.52
CA VAL A 153 5.53 -5.94 -1.18
C VAL A 153 4.10 -6.31 -0.79
N THR A 154 3.91 -6.93 0.38
CA THR A 154 2.59 -7.35 0.84
C THR A 154 2.08 -6.57 2.04
N SER A 155 2.98 -6.07 2.89
CA SER A 155 2.62 -5.17 3.97
C SER A 155 3.79 -4.28 4.38
N VAL A 156 3.48 -3.14 4.95
CA VAL A 156 4.48 -2.16 5.40
C VAL A 156 4.05 -1.57 6.73
N VAL A 157 4.99 -1.53 7.67
CA VAL A 157 4.90 -0.71 8.88
C VAL A 157 5.91 0.42 8.70
N PRO A 158 5.49 1.67 8.54
CA PRO A 158 6.39 2.79 8.38
C PRO A 158 7.35 2.95 9.56
N PRO A 159 8.62 3.33 9.34
CA PRO A 159 9.52 3.71 10.43
C PRO A 159 9.07 5.04 11.05
N THR A 160 9.42 5.23 12.31
CA THR A 160 9.35 6.55 12.96
C THR A 160 10.72 7.22 12.93
N SER A 161 10.84 8.42 13.46
CA SER A 161 12.14 9.10 13.56
C SER A 161 13.16 8.38 14.45
N THR A 162 12.72 7.43 15.31
CA THR A 162 13.56 6.76 16.31
C THR A 162 13.43 5.24 16.30
N GLN A 163 12.49 4.68 15.55
CA GLN A 163 12.24 3.23 15.52
C GLN A 163 12.18 2.75 14.08
N ASP A 164 12.73 1.57 13.85
CA ASP A 164 12.61 0.87 12.58
C ASP A 164 11.14 0.51 12.31
N GLY A 165 10.73 0.69 11.06
CA GLY A 165 9.54 0.07 10.50
C GLY A 165 9.86 -1.31 9.95
N SER A 166 8.94 -1.85 9.13
CA SER A 166 9.17 -3.12 8.46
C SER A 166 8.46 -3.20 7.12
N VAL A 167 9.00 -4.00 6.21
CA VAL A 167 8.36 -4.41 4.96
C VAL A 167 8.30 -5.93 4.90
N THR A 168 7.13 -6.46 4.58
CA THR A 168 6.93 -7.89 4.30
C THR A 168 6.75 -8.07 2.81
N VAL A 169 7.41 -9.08 2.24
CA VAL A 169 7.34 -9.39 0.81
C VAL A 169 6.93 -10.83 0.57
N ALA A 170 6.30 -11.06 -0.59
CA ALA A 170 6.01 -12.38 -1.16
C ALA A 170 6.90 -12.58 -2.39
N GLU A 171 7.48 -13.78 -2.53
CA GLU A 171 8.47 -14.06 -3.54
C GLU A 171 8.58 -15.56 -3.88
N ALA A 172 9.37 -15.88 -4.88
CA ALA A 172 9.84 -17.23 -5.16
C ALA A 172 11.36 -17.22 -5.36
N ASN A 173 12.00 -18.36 -5.10
CA ASN A 173 13.43 -18.60 -5.32
C ASN A 173 14.34 -17.53 -4.68
N ALA A 174 14.10 -17.23 -3.40
CA ALA A 174 15.00 -16.37 -2.64
C ALA A 174 16.40 -16.98 -2.53
N PRO A 175 17.47 -16.25 -2.87
CA PRO A 175 18.81 -16.78 -2.80
C PRO A 175 19.20 -17.15 -1.37
N GLY A 176 19.75 -18.36 -1.20
CA GLY A 176 20.57 -18.75 -0.04
C GLY A 176 19.90 -18.73 1.32
N ASN A 177 18.72 -19.28 1.46
CA ASN A 177 18.10 -19.49 2.77
C ASN A 177 17.99 -18.28 3.70
N ARG A 178 17.01 -17.41 3.44
CA ARG A 178 16.22 -16.71 4.47
C ARG A 178 16.98 -15.74 5.35
N PHE A 179 16.38 -14.58 5.54
CA PHE A 179 16.76 -13.73 6.67
C PHE A 179 16.67 -14.52 7.98
N PRO A 180 17.71 -14.48 8.84
CA PRO A 180 17.65 -15.07 10.15
C PRO A 180 16.46 -14.46 10.92
N GLY A 181 15.53 -15.32 11.35
CA GLY A 181 14.38 -14.92 12.17
C GLY A 181 13.01 -14.85 11.47
N SER A 182 12.90 -15.03 10.17
CA SER A 182 11.58 -15.14 9.53
C SER A 182 10.99 -16.52 9.75
N ALA A 183 10.09 -16.64 10.73
CA ALA A 183 9.39 -17.89 11.07
C ALA A 183 8.11 -18.12 10.27
N LEU A 184 7.90 -17.39 9.18
CA LEU A 184 6.68 -17.51 8.39
C LEU A 184 6.80 -18.70 7.43
N PRO A 185 5.76 -19.56 7.35
CA PRO A 185 5.72 -20.64 6.38
C PRO A 185 5.60 -20.05 4.97
N GLY A 186 6.43 -20.53 4.06
CA GLY A 186 6.52 -20.03 2.69
C GLY A 186 7.65 -18.99 2.50
N ASN A 187 7.86 -18.52 1.28
CA ASN A 187 8.84 -17.49 0.99
C ASN A 187 8.32 -16.08 1.33
N TRP A 188 7.89 -15.91 2.56
CA TRP A 188 7.51 -14.63 3.12
C TRP A 188 8.60 -14.21 4.08
N TYR A 189 9.11 -13.04 3.94
CA TYR A 189 9.99 -12.50 4.95
C TYR A 189 9.70 -11.02 5.22
N THR A 190 9.98 -10.64 6.43
CA THR A 190 9.87 -9.27 6.90
C THR A 190 11.27 -8.75 7.16
N MET A 191 11.57 -7.58 6.64
CA MET A 191 12.85 -6.91 6.85
C MET A 191 12.62 -5.50 7.41
N PRO A 192 13.55 -4.98 8.23
CA PRO A 192 13.43 -3.64 8.77
C PRO A 192 13.62 -2.57 7.69
N ILE A 193 12.85 -1.49 7.81
CA ILE A 193 13.07 -0.19 7.16
C ILE A 193 13.58 0.74 8.26
N ARG A 194 14.79 1.28 8.12
CA ARG A 194 15.37 2.18 9.11
C ARG A 194 14.74 3.58 9.06
N PRO A 195 14.93 4.41 10.10
CA PRO A 195 14.47 5.80 10.10
C PRO A 195 14.98 6.64 8.92
N ASP A 196 16.16 6.32 8.36
CA ASP A 196 16.72 6.94 7.16
C ASP A 196 16.15 6.36 5.85
N LEU A 197 15.12 5.54 5.94
CA LEU A 197 14.44 4.82 4.85
C LEU A 197 15.35 3.82 4.11
N SER A 198 16.48 3.44 4.70
CA SER A 198 17.31 2.37 4.18
C SER A 198 16.81 1.00 4.60
N PHE A 199 17.16 -0.01 3.80
CA PHE A 199 16.81 -1.40 4.06
C PHE A 199 18.05 -2.18 4.55
N ALA A 200 17.81 -3.27 5.28
CA ALA A 200 18.89 -4.16 5.67
C ALA A 200 19.48 -4.86 4.43
N THR A 201 20.80 -5.06 4.45
CA THR A 201 21.49 -5.90 3.45
C THR A 201 21.36 -7.38 3.83
N TRP A 202 21.34 -8.25 2.83
CA TRP A 202 21.20 -9.67 3.05
C TRP A 202 22.17 -10.48 2.14
N ALA A 203 23.04 -11.28 2.73
CA ALA A 203 23.89 -12.25 2.04
C ALA A 203 24.52 -11.77 0.71
N GLY A 204 24.99 -10.52 0.67
CA GLY A 204 25.52 -9.92 -0.55
C GLY A 204 24.47 -9.27 -1.48
N TYR A 205 23.20 -9.32 -1.09
CA TYR A 205 22.12 -8.60 -1.75
C TYR A 205 21.81 -7.30 -1.03
N ARG A 206 21.73 -6.20 -1.76
CA ARG A 206 21.29 -4.90 -1.26
C ARG A 206 20.04 -4.44 -1.99
N VAL A 207 19.09 -3.86 -1.28
CA VAL A 207 17.93 -3.23 -1.89
C VAL A 207 18.36 -2.01 -2.66
N LEU A 208 18.04 -1.96 -3.97
CA LEU A 208 18.18 -0.75 -4.78
C LEU A 208 17.10 0.25 -4.44
N GLY A 209 15.90 -0.24 -4.22
CA GLY A 209 14.68 0.50 -3.95
C GLY A 209 13.47 -0.32 -4.36
N PHE A 210 12.39 0.36 -4.67
CA PHE A 210 11.17 -0.27 -5.13
C PHE A 210 10.62 0.43 -6.38
N LEU A 211 9.87 -0.33 -7.15
CA LEU A 211 9.15 0.17 -8.31
C LEU A 211 7.70 0.34 -7.89
N HIS A 212 7.23 1.56 -7.97
CA HIS A 212 5.88 1.96 -7.62
C HIS A 212 5.07 2.18 -8.89
N GLN A 213 3.92 1.49 -8.98
CA GLN A 213 2.95 1.78 -10.02
C GLN A 213 2.10 2.96 -9.57
N LYS A 214 2.13 4.06 -10.32
CA LYS A 214 1.10 5.07 -10.20
C LYS A 214 -0.19 4.45 -10.69
N ILE A 215 -0.97 3.88 -9.79
CA ILE A 215 -2.33 3.50 -10.09
C ILE A 215 -3.01 4.81 -10.50
N ALA A 216 -3.48 4.89 -11.75
CA ALA A 216 -4.37 5.96 -12.14
C ALA A 216 -5.63 5.77 -11.28
N LEU A 217 -5.66 6.46 -10.15
CA LEU A 217 -6.86 6.51 -9.32
C LEU A 217 -7.97 7.07 -10.20
N ALA A 218 -9.15 6.47 -10.13
CA ALA A 218 -10.33 7.11 -10.69
C ALA A 218 -10.33 8.58 -10.22
N ASP A 219 -10.71 9.48 -11.11
CA ASP A 219 -10.69 10.92 -10.82
C ASP A 219 -11.23 11.20 -9.42
N GLY A 220 -10.43 11.85 -8.57
CA GLY A 220 -10.77 12.16 -7.19
C GLY A 220 -10.40 11.11 -6.12
N ALA A 221 -10.02 9.87 -6.49
CA ALA A 221 -9.73 8.81 -5.50
C ALA A 221 -8.53 9.12 -4.59
N GLY A 222 -7.59 9.93 -5.06
CA GLY A 222 -6.42 10.43 -4.30
C GLY A 222 -6.53 11.88 -3.86
N GLU A 223 -7.63 12.58 -4.17
CA GLU A 223 -7.80 13.99 -3.81
C GLU A 223 -8.52 14.16 -2.48
N LEU A 224 -8.05 15.11 -1.68
CA LEU A 224 -8.76 15.51 -0.46
C LEU A 224 -9.94 16.43 -0.80
N PRO A 225 -11.06 16.32 -0.07
CA PRO A 225 -12.16 17.30 -0.14
C PRO A 225 -11.66 18.71 0.12
N PRO A 226 -12.26 19.73 -0.49
CA PRO A 226 -11.95 21.12 -0.19
C PRO A 226 -12.07 21.41 1.31
N GLY A 227 -11.06 22.10 1.86
CA GLY A 227 -10.99 22.44 3.28
C GLY A 227 -10.39 21.37 4.17
N LEU A 228 -10.14 20.16 3.70
CA LEU A 228 -9.42 19.13 4.43
C LEU A 228 -7.93 19.11 4.06
N SER A 229 -7.08 18.71 5.01
CA SER A 229 -5.63 18.66 4.86
C SER A 229 -5.06 17.50 5.67
N LEU A 230 -4.01 16.87 5.16
CA LEU A 230 -3.23 15.87 5.90
C LEU A 230 -2.49 16.45 7.11
N ALA A 231 -2.47 17.78 7.29
CA ALA A 231 -2.03 18.40 8.53
C ALA A 231 -3.05 18.23 9.67
N MET A 232 -4.29 17.88 9.37
CA MET A 232 -5.34 17.59 10.37
C MET A 232 -5.18 16.15 10.87
N PRO A 233 -4.97 15.92 12.19
CA PRO A 233 -4.61 14.60 12.70
C PRO A 233 -5.59 13.48 12.35
N LEU A 234 -6.90 13.73 12.40
CA LEU A 234 -7.92 12.71 12.09
C LEU A 234 -8.06 12.45 10.59
N VAL A 235 -7.86 13.46 9.74
CA VAL A 235 -7.82 13.30 8.29
C VAL A 235 -6.60 12.48 7.90
N ARG A 236 -5.45 12.77 8.51
CA ARG A 236 -4.22 11.99 8.30
C ARG A 236 -4.39 10.56 8.75
N LEU A 237 -4.99 10.33 9.91
CA LEU A 237 -5.24 8.97 10.41
C LEU A 237 -6.17 8.19 9.46
N ALA A 238 -7.28 8.80 8.99
CA ALA A 238 -8.16 8.14 8.02
C ALA A 238 -7.44 7.82 6.70
N TRP A 239 -6.60 8.73 6.23
CA TRP A 239 -5.78 8.51 5.05
C TRP A 239 -4.83 7.31 5.24
N ASP A 240 -4.11 7.27 6.36
CA ASP A 240 -3.14 6.22 6.67
C ASP A 240 -3.82 4.85 6.85
N GLU A 241 -5.01 4.80 7.49
CA GLU A 241 -5.80 3.57 7.63
C GLU A 241 -6.34 3.08 6.28
N ALA A 242 -6.75 3.96 5.40
CA ALA A 242 -7.16 3.59 4.05
C ALA A 242 -5.99 3.00 3.24
N VAL A 243 -4.81 3.63 3.31
CA VAL A 243 -3.58 3.12 2.69
C VAL A 243 -3.24 1.72 3.25
N ALA A 244 -3.28 1.56 4.57
CA ALA A 244 -3.00 0.28 5.23
C ALA A 244 -4.01 -0.82 4.84
N ALA A 245 -5.27 -0.45 4.61
CA ALA A 245 -6.33 -1.37 4.17
C ALA A 245 -6.34 -1.60 2.65
N GLY A 246 -5.50 -0.89 1.88
CA GLY A 246 -5.43 -1.01 0.43
C GLY A 246 -6.66 -0.47 -0.31
N ILE A 247 -7.30 0.58 0.22
CA ILE A 247 -8.44 1.24 -0.42
C ILE A 247 -8.10 2.69 -0.79
N PRO A 248 -8.82 3.31 -1.77
CA PRO A 248 -8.58 4.69 -2.21
C PRO A 248 -8.71 5.71 -1.07
N PRO A 249 -7.61 6.35 -0.59
CA PRO A 249 -7.64 7.18 0.60
C PRO A 249 -8.45 8.45 0.43
N GLY A 250 -8.46 9.07 -0.76
CA GLY A 250 -9.29 10.23 -1.04
C GLY A 250 -10.78 9.91 -0.91
N TYR A 251 -11.22 8.77 -1.46
CA TYR A 251 -12.61 8.33 -1.30
C TYR A 251 -12.94 7.99 0.16
N PHE A 252 -12.03 7.33 0.87
CA PHE A 252 -12.26 7.02 2.27
C PHE A 252 -12.30 8.28 3.15
N VAL A 253 -11.44 9.26 2.91
CA VAL A 253 -11.51 10.56 3.60
C VAL A 253 -12.83 11.27 3.30
N ARG A 254 -13.30 11.27 2.03
CA ARG A 254 -14.62 11.82 1.68
C ARG A 254 -15.75 11.07 2.38
N GLN A 255 -15.65 9.74 2.46
CA GLN A 255 -16.60 8.90 3.18
C GLN A 255 -16.69 9.31 4.66
N ILE A 256 -15.58 9.36 5.38
CA ILE A 256 -15.57 9.76 6.80
C ILE A 256 -16.05 11.20 6.99
N ASN A 257 -15.73 12.09 6.05
CA ASN A 257 -16.28 13.44 6.05
C ASN A 257 -17.81 13.44 5.88
N GLN A 258 -18.34 12.61 5.01
CA GLN A 258 -19.79 12.46 4.81
C GLN A 258 -20.48 11.81 6.02
N GLU A 259 -19.82 10.85 6.70
CA GLU A 259 -20.35 10.20 7.90
C GLU A 259 -20.51 11.17 9.08
N SER A 260 -19.48 11.91 9.40
CA SER A 260 -19.46 12.71 10.65
C SER A 260 -18.79 14.07 10.54
N GLY A 261 -18.20 14.44 9.40
CA GLY A 261 -17.32 15.60 9.32
C GLY A 261 -16.08 15.48 10.21
N PHE A 262 -15.60 14.29 10.45
CA PHE A 262 -14.50 13.98 11.37
C PHE A 262 -14.80 14.29 12.85
N VAL A 263 -16.07 14.21 13.27
CA VAL A 263 -16.50 14.40 14.67
C VAL A 263 -16.46 13.06 15.41
N PRO A 264 -15.55 12.84 16.42
CA PRO A 264 -15.36 11.55 17.05
C PRO A 264 -16.56 11.04 17.88
N ASP A 265 -17.35 11.94 18.43
CA ASP A 265 -18.50 11.66 19.29
C ASP A 265 -19.84 11.88 18.59
N ALA A 266 -19.85 11.96 17.26
CA ALA A 266 -21.05 12.14 16.46
C ALA A 266 -22.06 11.01 16.74
N ARG A 267 -23.36 11.39 16.76
CA ARG A 267 -24.48 10.46 16.89
C ARG A 267 -25.57 10.84 15.90
N SER A 268 -26.02 9.89 15.12
CA SER A 268 -27.14 10.12 14.21
C SER A 268 -28.50 9.85 14.92
N PRO A 269 -29.60 10.42 14.41
CA PRO A 269 -30.94 10.10 14.90
C PRO A 269 -31.29 8.62 14.76
N ALA A 270 -30.67 7.90 13.82
CA ALA A 270 -30.85 6.48 13.59
C ALA A 270 -30.04 5.60 14.57
N GLY A 271 -29.19 6.21 15.41
CA GLY A 271 -28.38 5.51 16.40
C GLY A 271 -26.98 5.11 15.91
N ALA A 272 -26.52 5.63 14.77
CA ALA A 272 -25.13 5.45 14.35
C ALA A 272 -24.18 6.31 15.22
N GLU A 273 -22.99 5.81 15.51
CA GLU A 273 -22.08 6.32 16.53
C GLU A 273 -20.67 6.56 16.00
N GLY A 274 -20.05 7.64 16.47
CA GLY A 274 -18.65 7.97 16.32
C GLY A 274 -18.28 8.49 14.93
N ILE A 275 -16.96 8.62 14.71
CA ILE A 275 -16.40 9.23 13.51
C ILE A 275 -16.77 8.52 12.20
N ALA A 276 -16.98 7.19 12.25
CA ALA A 276 -17.31 6.33 11.10
C ALA A 276 -18.79 5.91 11.08
N GLN A 277 -19.63 6.48 11.96
CA GLN A 277 -21.09 6.25 12.05
C GLN A 277 -21.48 4.78 12.06
N PHE A 278 -20.81 3.98 12.89
CA PHE A 278 -21.18 2.59 13.06
C PHE A 278 -22.51 2.43 13.82
N MET A 279 -23.37 1.57 13.32
CA MET A 279 -24.47 1.04 14.14
C MET A 279 -23.88 0.18 15.28
N PRO A 280 -24.43 0.23 16.51
CA PRO A 280 -23.88 -0.49 17.66
C PRO A 280 -23.64 -1.98 17.42
N GLU A 281 -24.53 -2.65 16.70
CA GLU A 281 -24.37 -4.06 16.32
C GLU A 281 -23.18 -4.28 15.37
N THR A 282 -22.93 -3.35 14.45
CA THR A 282 -21.80 -3.40 13.54
C THR A 282 -20.48 -3.18 14.29
N ALA A 283 -20.44 -2.18 15.17
CA ALA A 283 -19.29 -1.93 16.03
C ALA A 283 -18.94 -3.15 16.89
N ALA A 284 -19.95 -3.76 17.53
CA ALA A 284 -19.76 -4.96 18.35
C ALA A 284 -19.24 -6.16 17.51
N ARG A 285 -19.80 -6.38 16.32
CA ARG A 285 -19.37 -7.46 15.41
C ARG A 285 -17.94 -7.28 14.92
N LEU A 286 -17.51 -6.03 14.70
CA LEU A 286 -16.17 -5.70 14.27
C LEU A 286 -15.16 -5.62 15.44
N GLY A 287 -15.65 -5.61 16.69
CA GLY A 287 -14.80 -5.45 17.87
C GLY A 287 -14.20 -4.04 18.00
N VAL A 288 -14.86 -3.01 17.44
CA VAL A 288 -14.37 -1.63 17.45
C VAL A 288 -15.09 -0.79 18.51
N ASN A 289 -14.33 0.18 19.08
CA ASN A 289 -14.94 1.24 19.88
C ASN A 289 -15.29 2.41 18.95
N PRO A 290 -16.58 2.71 18.68
CA PRO A 290 -16.97 3.75 17.74
C PRO A 290 -16.56 5.16 18.18
N PHE A 291 -16.32 5.39 19.48
CA PHE A 291 -15.91 6.68 20.04
C PHE A 291 -14.39 6.85 20.19
N ASP A 292 -13.61 5.82 19.89
CA ASP A 292 -12.16 5.91 19.74
C ASP A 292 -11.84 6.06 18.24
N PRO A 293 -11.37 7.25 17.79
CA PRO A 293 -11.12 7.49 16.39
C PRO A 293 -10.18 6.49 15.72
N ALA A 294 -9.13 6.05 16.42
CA ALA A 294 -8.19 5.09 15.87
C ALA A 294 -8.85 3.72 15.65
N SER A 295 -9.57 3.21 16.65
CA SER A 295 -10.32 1.97 16.55
C SER A 295 -11.42 2.03 15.46
N ALA A 296 -12.16 3.14 15.42
CA ALA A 296 -13.27 3.32 14.47
C ALA A 296 -12.77 3.46 13.03
N LEU A 297 -11.75 4.28 12.77
CA LEU A 297 -11.19 4.47 11.43
C LEU A 297 -10.52 3.20 10.91
N HIS A 298 -9.76 2.49 11.77
CA HIS A 298 -9.21 1.18 11.44
C HIS A 298 -10.31 0.20 11.02
N GLY A 299 -11.35 0.04 11.87
CA GLY A 299 -12.45 -0.88 11.57
C GLY A 299 -13.24 -0.49 10.32
N ALA A 300 -13.43 0.80 10.07
CA ALA A 300 -14.11 1.30 8.88
C ALA A 300 -13.31 1.01 7.59
N ALA A 301 -11.99 1.24 7.61
CA ALA A 301 -11.12 0.94 6.49
C ALA A 301 -11.10 -0.57 6.17
N GLN A 302 -11.02 -1.43 7.19
CA GLN A 302 -11.08 -2.89 7.02
C GLN A 302 -12.44 -3.37 6.49
N LEU A 303 -13.53 -2.79 6.98
CA LEU A 303 -14.87 -3.08 6.47
C LEU A 303 -15.00 -2.67 5.00
N MET A 304 -14.54 -1.46 4.65
CA MET A 304 -14.55 -1.01 3.25
C MET A 304 -13.69 -1.90 2.35
N ALA A 305 -12.51 -2.29 2.77
CA ALA A 305 -11.65 -3.20 2.01
C ALA A 305 -12.36 -4.55 1.76
N SER A 306 -13.03 -5.10 2.77
CA SER A 306 -13.85 -6.32 2.63
C SER A 306 -14.99 -6.15 1.65
N LEU A 307 -15.71 -5.02 1.70
CA LEU A 307 -16.81 -4.71 0.78
C LEU A 307 -16.28 -4.50 -0.67
N VAL A 308 -15.17 -3.81 -0.85
CA VAL A 308 -14.53 -3.64 -2.17
C VAL A 308 -14.15 -5.00 -2.76
N GLN A 309 -13.61 -5.90 -1.96
CA GLN A 309 -13.34 -7.28 -2.38
C GLN A 309 -14.63 -8.04 -2.72
N GLN A 310 -15.67 -7.95 -1.87
CA GLN A 310 -16.96 -8.60 -2.09
C GLN A 310 -17.62 -8.17 -3.42
N TYR A 311 -17.46 -6.91 -3.79
CA TYR A 311 -18.04 -6.35 -5.02
C TYR A 311 -17.03 -6.23 -6.18
N HIS A 312 -15.97 -7.06 -6.19
CA HIS A 312 -15.02 -7.18 -7.30
C HIS A 312 -14.43 -5.82 -7.73
N GLN A 313 -13.95 -5.03 -6.77
CA GLN A 313 -13.34 -3.71 -6.94
C GLN A 313 -14.32 -2.60 -7.38
N ASP A 314 -15.62 -2.85 -7.34
CA ASP A 314 -16.65 -1.82 -7.58
C ASP A 314 -16.86 -0.99 -6.30
N TYR A 315 -16.16 0.14 -6.22
CA TYR A 315 -16.17 1.01 -5.04
C TYR A 315 -17.56 1.65 -4.80
N ALA A 316 -18.33 1.90 -5.88
CA ALA A 316 -19.69 2.42 -5.76
C ALA A 316 -20.61 1.44 -5.04
N LYS A 317 -20.53 0.14 -5.36
CA LYS A 317 -21.29 -0.90 -4.66
C LYS A 317 -20.83 -1.09 -3.22
N ALA A 318 -19.52 -0.99 -2.97
CA ALA A 318 -18.96 -1.06 -1.63
C ALA A 318 -19.46 0.09 -0.74
N LEU A 319 -19.47 1.33 -1.23
CA LEU A 319 -20.02 2.49 -0.55
C LEU A 319 -21.52 2.33 -0.27
N ALA A 320 -22.28 1.91 -1.28
CA ALA A 320 -23.71 1.64 -1.10
C ALA A 320 -23.97 0.55 -0.06
N ALA A 321 -23.11 -0.46 0.00
CA ALA A 321 -23.23 -1.54 0.99
C ALA A 321 -22.82 -1.10 2.39
N TYR A 322 -21.86 -0.20 2.53
CA TYR A 322 -21.53 0.42 3.81
C TYR A 322 -22.72 1.20 4.38
N ASN A 323 -23.35 2.04 3.54
CA ASN A 323 -24.45 2.91 3.93
C ASN A 323 -25.80 2.16 4.09
N ALA A 324 -26.22 1.37 3.09
CA ALA A 324 -27.53 0.70 3.06
C ALA A 324 -27.50 -0.79 3.45
N GLY A 325 -26.31 -1.35 3.64
CA GLY A 325 -26.11 -2.78 3.91
C GLY A 325 -26.03 -3.64 2.64
N SER A 326 -25.15 -4.65 2.66
CA SER A 326 -24.92 -5.57 1.53
C SER A 326 -26.20 -6.28 1.04
N GLY A 327 -27.14 -6.59 1.95
CA GLY A 327 -28.41 -7.22 1.59
C GLY A 327 -29.29 -6.35 0.68
N ALA A 328 -29.32 -5.03 0.89
CA ALA A 328 -30.07 -4.11 0.04
C ALA A 328 -29.42 -4.02 -1.36
N VAL A 329 -28.12 -3.86 -1.41
CA VAL A 329 -27.36 -3.81 -2.68
C VAL A 329 -27.55 -5.09 -3.49
N THR A 330 -27.43 -6.25 -2.86
CA THR A 330 -27.60 -7.56 -3.52
C THR A 330 -29.01 -7.69 -4.11
N ARG A 331 -30.05 -7.33 -3.37
CA ARG A 331 -31.44 -7.35 -3.90
C ARG A 331 -31.61 -6.42 -5.09
N CYS A 332 -31.09 -5.20 -5.01
CA CYS A 332 -31.17 -4.24 -6.10
C CYS A 332 -30.42 -4.72 -7.35
N MET A 333 -29.25 -5.33 -7.20
CA MET A 333 -28.50 -5.93 -8.31
C MET A 333 -29.24 -7.08 -8.98
N GLN A 334 -29.98 -7.88 -8.23
CA GLN A 334 -30.81 -8.96 -8.78
C GLN A 334 -32.05 -8.42 -9.51
N MET A 335 -32.69 -7.38 -8.99
CA MET A 335 -33.89 -6.79 -9.57
C MET A 335 -33.58 -5.89 -10.78
N GLN A 336 -32.51 -5.13 -10.71
CA GLN A 336 -32.13 -4.11 -11.71
C GLN A 336 -30.60 -4.12 -11.94
N PRO A 337 -30.05 -5.11 -12.64
CA PRO A 337 -28.61 -5.29 -12.76
C PRO A 337 -27.82 -4.08 -13.30
N THR A 338 -28.42 -3.36 -14.26
CA THR A 338 -27.79 -2.19 -14.94
C THR A 338 -28.06 -0.86 -14.25
N THR A 339 -29.13 -0.77 -13.47
CA THR A 339 -29.57 0.46 -12.78
C THR A 339 -29.70 0.25 -11.27
N TRP A 340 -28.93 -0.71 -10.71
CA TRP A 340 -29.02 -1.15 -9.33
C TRP A 340 -28.99 -0.01 -8.30
N LEU A 341 -28.23 1.06 -8.57
CA LEU A 341 -28.11 2.20 -7.67
C LEU A 341 -29.44 2.95 -7.54
N SER A 342 -30.21 3.08 -8.62
CA SER A 342 -31.52 3.77 -8.59
C SER A 342 -32.61 3.00 -7.82
N CYS A 343 -32.39 1.73 -7.53
CA CYS A 343 -33.26 0.90 -6.68
C CYS A 343 -33.05 1.16 -5.18
N LEU A 344 -31.91 1.74 -4.78
CA LEU A 344 -31.58 2.04 -3.39
C LEU A 344 -32.23 3.36 -2.93
N PRO A 345 -32.32 3.62 -1.61
CA PRO A 345 -32.80 4.90 -1.09
C PRO A 345 -32.07 6.10 -1.69
N THR A 346 -32.76 7.22 -1.88
CA THR A 346 -32.17 8.46 -2.43
C THR A 346 -30.95 8.93 -1.63
N GLU A 347 -30.98 8.75 -0.31
CA GLU A 347 -29.87 9.05 0.58
C GLU A 347 -28.61 8.26 0.17
N THR A 348 -28.74 6.94 -0.02
CA THR A 348 -27.63 6.07 -0.45
C THR A 348 -27.13 6.44 -1.85
N GLN A 349 -28.05 6.77 -2.77
CA GLN A 349 -27.67 7.23 -4.11
C GLN A 349 -26.83 8.51 -4.07
N GLN A 350 -27.24 9.46 -3.21
CA GLN A 350 -26.52 10.73 -3.05
C GLN A 350 -25.17 10.50 -2.34
N TYR A 351 -25.15 9.70 -1.27
CA TYR A 351 -23.92 9.29 -0.56
C TYR A 351 -22.85 8.75 -1.52
N VAL A 352 -23.21 7.83 -2.40
CA VAL A 352 -22.29 7.27 -3.39
C VAL A 352 -21.77 8.35 -4.35
N LYS A 353 -22.65 9.24 -4.82
CA LYS A 353 -22.27 10.33 -5.72
C LYS A 353 -21.32 11.33 -5.07
N ASP A 354 -21.62 11.76 -3.85
CA ASP A 354 -20.85 12.80 -3.14
C ASP A 354 -19.43 12.33 -2.80
N ILE A 355 -19.25 11.02 -2.64
CA ILE A 355 -17.92 10.44 -2.33
C ILE A 355 -17.09 10.22 -3.60
N LEU A 356 -17.74 9.85 -4.71
CA LEU A 356 -17.02 9.49 -5.94
C LEU A 356 -16.73 10.71 -6.85
N HIS A 357 -17.42 11.82 -6.65
CA HIS A 357 -17.28 13.07 -7.43
C HIS A 357 -16.96 14.26 -6.53
#